data_b8866906295884efc10685e23349a82f
#
_entry.id   b8866906295884efc10685e23349a82f
#
_cell.length_a   1.000
_cell.length_b   1.000
_cell.length_c   1.000
_cell.angle_alpha   90.00
_cell.angle_beta   90.00
_cell.angle_gamma   90.00
#
_symmetry.space_group_name_H-M   'P 1'
#
loop_
_entity.id
_entity.type
_entity.pdbx_description
1 polymer ?
#
loop_
_entity_poly.entity_id
_entity_poly.type
_entity_poly.pdbx_seq_one_letter_code
_entity_poly.pdbx_strand_id
1 'polypeptide(L)'
;RQENLPYVILASFNVFIHNATEDVFYDSLSQQPQPAAETRISFTQTMYEYMKSGPKCISDARGITPYYYDASHYSQQACYRSCYQQQVVAVCSCADYSYPKADDMEYCNISRRDCVEEYKATSDMPSTWNGLRH
;
A
#
# COMPACT_ATOMS: atom_id res chain seq x y z
N ARG A 1 14.12 14.92 -24.79
CA ARG A 1 13.00 14.11 -25.31
C ARG A 1 12.12 13.74 -24.12
N GLN A 2 10.90 14.23 -24.11
CA GLN A 2 9.91 13.82 -23.13
C GLN A 2 9.28 12.52 -23.64
N GLU A 3 9.73 11.40 -23.09
CA GLU A 3 9.13 10.08 -23.35
C GLU A 3 8.11 9.73 -22.25
N ASN A 4 7.14 10.61 -22.04
CA ASN A 4 6.05 10.32 -21.12
C ASN A 4 4.97 9.52 -21.84
N LEU A 5 4.48 8.49 -21.19
CA LEU A 5 3.30 7.77 -21.66
C LEU A 5 2.11 8.74 -21.72
N PRO A 6 1.22 8.63 -22.71
CA PRO A 6 0.17 9.62 -22.95
C PRO A 6 -0.85 9.80 -21.79
N TYR A 7 -0.82 8.92 -20.80
CA TYR A 7 -1.66 8.99 -19.60
C TYR A 7 -0.92 9.49 -18.35
N VAL A 8 0.36 9.86 -18.47
CA VAL A 8 1.12 10.44 -17.36
C VAL A 8 0.95 11.95 -17.37
N ILE A 9 0.20 12.44 -16.40
CA ILE A 9 -0.12 13.87 -16.26
C ILE A 9 1.07 14.65 -15.69
N LEU A 10 1.90 14.01 -14.87
CA LEU A 10 3.06 14.63 -14.23
C LEU A 10 4.27 13.68 -14.25
N ALA A 11 5.41 14.19 -14.69
CA ALA A 11 6.68 13.51 -14.50
C ALA A 11 7.19 13.85 -13.09
N SER A 12 7.01 12.97 -12.15
CA SER A 12 7.50 13.09 -10.77
C SER A 12 8.02 11.75 -10.27
N PHE A 13 8.78 11.77 -9.21
CA PHE A 13 9.16 10.57 -8.47
C PHE A 13 8.77 10.73 -7.00
N ASN A 14 8.47 9.63 -6.35
CA ASN A 14 8.13 9.61 -4.95
C ASN A 14 9.37 9.23 -4.14
N VAL A 15 9.66 10.00 -3.11
CA VAL A 15 10.71 9.70 -2.12
C VAL A 15 10.04 9.26 -0.83
N PHE A 16 10.36 8.04 -0.40
CA PHE A 16 9.90 7.48 0.85
C PHE A 16 11.05 7.44 1.85
N ILE A 17 10.81 7.91 3.07
CA ILE A 17 11.74 7.80 4.18
C ILE A 17 11.06 6.92 5.22
N HIS A 18 11.62 5.74 5.44
CA HIS A 18 11.02 4.74 6.31
C HIS A 18 12.09 3.93 7.06
N ASN A 19 11.68 3.20 8.08
CA ASN A 19 12.55 2.24 8.75
C ASN A 19 12.80 1.04 7.81
N ALA A 20 14.01 0.47 7.85
CA ALA A 20 14.36 -0.70 7.03
C ALA A 20 13.48 -1.94 7.27
N THR A 21 12.81 -2.02 8.41
CA THR A 21 11.89 -3.10 8.77
C THR A 21 10.42 -2.81 8.47
N GLU A 22 10.11 -1.63 7.95
CA GLU A 22 8.75 -1.22 7.59
C GLU A 22 8.47 -1.50 6.12
N ASP A 23 7.30 -2.08 5.83
CA ASP A 23 6.79 -2.19 4.47
C ASP A 23 6.45 -0.80 3.91
N VAL A 24 6.97 -0.51 2.73
CA VAL A 24 6.65 0.72 2.01
C VAL A 24 5.44 0.48 1.13
N PHE A 25 4.42 1.29 1.32
CA PHE A 25 3.23 1.25 0.50
C PHE A 25 3.24 2.45 -0.45
N TYR A 26 2.80 2.25 -1.69
CA TYR A 26 2.81 3.31 -2.71
C TYR A 26 1.97 4.54 -2.32
N ASP A 27 0.96 4.36 -1.46
CA ASP A 27 0.08 5.37 -0.91
C ASP A 27 0.54 5.88 0.48
N SER A 28 1.70 5.41 0.96
CA SER A 28 2.32 5.94 2.17
C SER A 28 2.76 7.39 1.97
N LEU A 29 2.97 8.09 3.08
CA LEU A 29 3.49 9.44 3.05
C LEU A 29 4.78 9.50 2.24
N SER A 30 4.71 10.13 1.11
CA SER A 30 5.85 10.35 0.20
C SER A 30 6.01 11.83 -0.06
N GLN A 31 7.24 12.22 -0.35
CA GLN A 31 7.55 13.54 -0.87
C GLN A 31 7.68 13.46 -2.38
N GLN A 32 7.07 14.40 -3.07
CA GLN A 32 7.14 14.50 -4.53
C GLN A 32 7.99 15.71 -4.93
N PRO A 33 9.32 15.55 -4.98
CA PRO A 33 10.18 16.62 -5.44
C PRO A 33 9.90 16.98 -6.90
N GLN A 34 9.96 18.27 -7.18
CA GLN A 34 9.77 18.76 -8.54
C GLN A 34 11.02 18.52 -9.39
N PRO A 35 10.87 18.13 -10.67
CA PRO A 35 11.98 18.03 -11.58
C PRO A 35 12.72 19.37 -11.73
N ALA A 36 14.04 19.32 -11.88
CA ALA A 36 14.90 20.48 -12.06
C ALA A 36 14.86 21.53 -10.92
N ALA A 37 14.48 21.12 -9.71
CA ALA A 37 14.48 21.96 -8.53
C ALA A 37 15.24 21.29 -7.37
N GLU A 38 15.85 22.11 -6.50
CA GLU A 38 16.41 21.63 -5.23
C GLU A 38 15.26 21.45 -4.24
N THR A 39 15.08 20.24 -3.70
CA THR A 39 14.09 19.96 -2.67
C THR A 39 14.80 19.57 -1.38
N ARG A 40 14.54 20.31 -0.31
CA ARG A 40 15.03 20.00 1.04
C ARG A 40 13.96 19.30 1.85
N ILE A 41 14.25 18.11 2.31
CA ILE A 41 13.34 17.29 3.11
C ILE A 41 13.85 17.26 4.53
N SER A 42 13.01 17.71 5.48
CA SER A 42 13.26 17.58 6.92
C SER A 42 12.32 16.51 7.47
N PHE A 43 12.85 15.63 8.31
CA PHE A 43 12.04 14.58 8.93
C PHE A 43 12.34 14.50 10.43
N THR A 44 11.34 14.06 11.18
CA THR A 44 11.46 13.77 12.61
C THR A 44 11.02 12.33 12.83
N GLN A 45 11.86 11.54 13.49
CA GLN A 45 11.51 10.20 13.89
C GLN A 45 10.89 10.22 15.28
N THR A 46 9.68 9.66 15.41
CA THR A 46 9.03 9.46 16.70
C THR A 46 8.86 7.98 16.95
N MET A 47 9.39 7.48 18.06
CA MET A 47 9.25 6.10 18.46
C MET A 47 8.14 5.98 19.51
N TYR A 48 7.16 5.13 19.22
CA TYR A 48 6.10 4.80 20.18
C TYR A 48 6.35 3.39 20.68
N GLU A 49 6.48 3.26 22.00
CA GLU A 49 6.56 1.96 22.66
C GLU A 49 5.22 1.67 23.34
N TYR A 50 4.55 0.65 22.89
CA TYR A 50 3.30 0.22 23.51
C TYR A 50 3.58 -0.76 24.64
N MET A 51 2.98 -0.53 25.81
CA MET A 51 3.05 -1.50 26.91
C MET A 51 2.40 -2.82 26.46
N LYS A 52 3.15 -3.90 26.58
CA LYS A 52 2.70 -5.26 26.23
C LYS A 52 1.69 -5.82 27.28
N SER A 53 0.69 -5.05 27.65
CA SER A 53 -0.25 -5.41 28.70
C SER A 53 -1.59 -5.90 28.17
N GLY A 54 -1.58 -6.83 27.20
CA GLY A 54 -2.82 -7.42 26.71
C GLY A 54 -2.60 -8.75 25.98
N PRO A 55 -3.51 -9.73 26.21
CA PRO A 55 -3.37 -11.07 25.61
C PRO A 55 -3.61 -11.12 24.10
N LYS A 56 -3.73 -10.00 23.41
CA LYS A 56 -4.13 -9.91 21.99
C LYS A 56 -3.18 -9.12 21.11
N CYS A 57 -1.95 -8.83 21.57
CA CYS A 57 -0.97 -8.18 20.69
C CYS A 57 -0.35 -9.21 19.75
N ILE A 58 -0.48 -8.97 18.46
CA ILE A 58 0.11 -9.78 17.38
C ILE A 58 1.47 -9.20 17.08
N SER A 59 2.53 -10.00 17.20
CA SER A 59 3.92 -9.61 16.91
C SER A 59 4.38 -10.00 15.52
N ASP A 60 3.79 -11.05 14.95
CA ASP A 60 4.07 -11.54 13.61
C ASP A 60 2.78 -11.96 12.91
N ALA A 61 2.83 -12.07 11.59
CA ALA A 61 1.68 -12.41 10.77
C ALA A 61 1.60 -13.91 10.44
N ARG A 62 2.46 -14.75 11.04
CA ARG A 62 2.42 -16.20 10.82
C ARG A 62 1.09 -16.77 11.31
N GLY A 63 0.35 -17.38 10.40
CA GLY A 63 -0.99 -17.91 10.66
C GLY A 63 -2.14 -16.94 10.37
N ILE A 64 -1.87 -15.73 9.94
CA ILE A 64 -2.87 -14.81 9.40
C ILE A 64 -3.06 -15.09 7.90
N THR A 65 -4.29 -15.31 7.49
CA THR A 65 -4.63 -15.54 6.08
C THR A 65 -5.85 -14.70 5.71
N PRO A 66 -5.80 -13.90 4.64
CA PRO A 66 -4.65 -13.68 3.75
C PRO A 66 -3.61 -12.71 4.31
N TYR A 67 -2.34 -12.93 4.02
CA TYR A 67 -1.26 -11.98 4.28
C TYR A 67 -0.20 -12.10 3.19
N TYR A 68 -0.04 -11.08 2.36
CA TYR A 68 0.80 -11.10 1.15
C TYR A 68 2.12 -10.33 1.31
N TYR A 69 2.45 -9.94 2.54
CA TYR A 69 3.68 -9.24 2.92
C TYR A 69 4.59 -10.16 3.75
N ASP A 70 5.73 -9.64 4.19
CA ASP A 70 6.62 -10.41 5.05
C ASP A 70 5.95 -10.77 6.38
N ALA A 71 5.67 -12.05 6.56
CA ALA A 71 4.99 -12.58 7.74
C ALA A 71 5.85 -12.54 9.02
N SER A 72 7.14 -12.20 8.93
CA SER A 72 8.02 -12.02 10.09
C SER A 72 7.64 -10.78 10.91
N HIS A 73 6.94 -9.82 10.30
CA HIS A 73 6.47 -8.60 10.92
C HIS A 73 4.97 -8.42 10.67
N TYR A 74 4.22 -8.15 11.72
CA TYR A 74 2.82 -7.79 11.56
C TYR A 74 2.65 -6.30 11.36
N SER A 75 1.98 -5.93 10.29
CA SER A 75 1.49 -4.58 10.05
C SER A 75 -0.01 -4.62 9.83
N GLN A 76 -0.75 -3.81 10.59
CA GLN A 76 -2.20 -3.69 10.41
C GLN A 76 -2.54 -3.22 8.99
N GLN A 77 -1.73 -2.33 8.42
CA GLN A 77 -1.90 -1.85 7.06
C GLN A 77 -1.67 -2.96 6.03
N ALA A 78 -0.64 -3.79 6.21
CA ALA A 78 -0.38 -4.94 5.35
C ALA A 78 -1.53 -5.96 5.41
N CYS A 79 -2.08 -6.19 6.60
CA CYS A 79 -3.24 -7.06 6.78
C CYS A 79 -4.46 -6.54 6.02
N TYR A 80 -4.81 -5.26 6.16
CA TYR A 80 -5.94 -4.68 5.42
C TYR A 80 -5.74 -4.72 3.91
N ARG A 81 -4.53 -4.42 3.41
CA ARG A 81 -4.22 -4.47 1.99
C ARG A 81 -4.28 -5.89 1.44
N SER A 82 -3.87 -6.88 2.23
CA SER A 82 -4.00 -8.29 1.87
C SER A 82 -5.48 -8.70 1.75
N CYS A 83 -6.32 -8.28 2.70
CA CYS A 83 -7.76 -8.49 2.64
C CYS A 83 -8.40 -7.80 1.42
N TYR A 84 -8.03 -6.56 1.15
CA TYR A 84 -8.49 -5.82 -0.03
C TYR A 84 -8.11 -6.58 -1.32
N GLN A 85 -6.85 -6.98 -1.44
CA GLN A 85 -6.37 -7.70 -2.63
C GLN A 85 -7.14 -9.00 -2.86
N GLN A 86 -7.41 -9.75 -1.79
CA GLN A 86 -8.21 -10.97 -1.90
C GLN A 86 -9.64 -10.69 -2.39
N GLN A 87 -10.25 -9.61 -1.94
CA GLN A 87 -11.59 -9.23 -2.38
C GLN A 87 -11.60 -8.78 -3.84
N VAL A 88 -10.59 -8.01 -4.28
CA VAL A 88 -10.42 -7.65 -5.70
C VAL A 88 -10.31 -8.90 -6.55
N VAL A 89 -9.52 -9.88 -6.13
CA VAL A 89 -9.39 -11.15 -6.85
C VAL A 89 -10.73 -11.90 -6.92
N ALA A 90 -11.50 -11.91 -5.84
CA ALA A 90 -12.82 -12.55 -5.82
C ALA A 90 -13.83 -11.91 -6.79
N VAL A 91 -13.77 -10.58 -6.92
CA VAL A 91 -14.72 -9.82 -7.78
C VAL A 91 -14.22 -9.73 -9.22
N CYS A 92 -12.95 -9.34 -9.42
CA CYS A 92 -12.40 -9.07 -10.74
C CYS A 92 -11.67 -10.27 -11.37
N SER A 93 -11.47 -11.36 -10.62
CA SER A 93 -10.71 -12.55 -11.02
C SER A 93 -9.25 -12.24 -11.42
N CYS A 94 -8.67 -11.20 -10.85
CA CYS A 94 -7.29 -10.81 -11.06
C CYS A 94 -6.86 -9.89 -9.90
N ALA A 95 -5.56 -9.78 -9.64
CA ALA A 95 -4.98 -8.99 -8.57
C ALA A 95 -4.71 -7.54 -9.00
N ASP A 96 -4.94 -6.58 -8.11
CA ASP A 96 -4.53 -5.19 -8.34
C ASP A 96 -2.99 -5.11 -8.34
N TYR A 97 -2.42 -4.54 -9.39
CA TYR A 97 -0.96 -4.39 -9.55
C TYR A 97 -0.29 -3.49 -8.51
N SER A 98 -1.08 -2.71 -7.77
CA SER A 98 -0.57 -1.81 -6.72
C SER A 98 -0.16 -2.54 -5.44
N TYR A 99 -0.56 -3.80 -5.29
CA TYR A 99 -0.35 -4.58 -4.07
C TYR A 99 0.27 -5.93 -4.37
N PRO A 100 1.03 -6.52 -3.42
CA PRO A 100 1.49 -7.89 -3.51
C PRO A 100 0.34 -8.87 -3.68
N LYS A 101 0.62 -10.00 -4.30
CA LYS A 101 -0.34 -11.08 -4.55
C LYS A 101 0.26 -12.43 -4.17
N ALA A 102 -0.58 -13.46 -4.06
CA ALA A 102 -0.11 -14.83 -3.99
C ALA A 102 0.45 -15.30 -5.35
N ASP A 103 1.30 -16.32 -5.33
CA ASP A 103 1.99 -16.82 -6.53
C ASP A 103 1.04 -17.40 -7.58
N ASP A 104 -0.09 -17.94 -7.13
CA ASP A 104 -1.14 -18.54 -7.96
C ASP A 104 -2.11 -17.52 -8.59
N MET A 105 -1.96 -16.23 -8.27
CA MET A 105 -2.80 -15.17 -8.81
C MET A 105 -2.11 -14.47 -9.99
N GLU A 106 -2.89 -13.90 -10.88
CA GLU A 106 -2.39 -13.04 -11.96
C GLU A 106 -2.81 -11.58 -11.74
N TYR A 107 -1.96 -10.65 -12.14
CA TYR A 107 -2.31 -9.23 -12.13
C TYR A 107 -3.32 -8.89 -13.21
N CYS A 108 -4.19 -7.93 -12.91
CA CYS A 108 -5.18 -7.44 -13.85
C CYS A 108 -4.50 -6.82 -15.08
N ASN A 109 -4.93 -7.24 -16.26
CA ASN A 109 -4.56 -6.58 -17.49
C ASN A 109 -5.37 -5.29 -17.69
N ILE A 110 -5.03 -4.52 -18.72
CA ILE A 110 -5.66 -3.22 -18.99
C ILE A 110 -7.17 -3.32 -19.21
N SER A 111 -7.66 -4.45 -19.74
CA SER A 111 -9.09 -4.67 -19.99
C SER A 111 -9.90 -4.87 -18.71
N ARG A 112 -9.25 -5.21 -17.59
CA ARG A 112 -9.89 -5.40 -16.29
C ARG A 112 -9.67 -4.26 -15.32
N ARG A 113 -9.00 -3.21 -15.77
CA ARG A 113 -8.72 -2.02 -14.95
C ARG A 113 -10.01 -1.38 -14.45
N ASP A 114 -11.01 -1.27 -15.30
CA ASP A 114 -12.29 -0.64 -14.95
C ASP A 114 -12.99 -1.37 -13.79
N CYS A 115 -12.91 -2.71 -13.74
CA CYS A 115 -13.42 -3.49 -12.61
C CYS A 115 -12.74 -3.10 -11.29
N VAL A 116 -11.41 -2.97 -11.30
CA VAL A 116 -10.65 -2.59 -10.09
C VAL A 116 -10.99 -1.17 -9.66
N GLU A 117 -11.10 -0.22 -10.60
CA GLU A 117 -11.44 1.17 -10.28
C GLU A 117 -12.89 1.30 -9.77
N GLU A 118 -13.83 0.57 -10.37
CA GLU A 118 -15.21 0.50 -9.88
C GLU A 118 -15.28 -0.10 -8.48
N TYR A 119 -14.54 -1.18 -8.23
CA TYR A 119 -14.46 -1.77 -6.90
C TYR A 119 -13.89 -0.79 -5.87
N LYS A 120 -12.84 -0.05 -6.21
CA LYS A 120 -12.28 1.01 -5.35
C LYS A 120 -13.29 2.11 -5.05
N ALA A 121 -14.12 2.48 -6.01
CA ALA A 121 -15.11 3.54 -5.87
C ALA A 121 -16.34 3.12 -5.05
N THR A 122 -16.72 1.83 -5.13
CA THR A 122 -17.94 1.30 -4.49
C THR A 122 -17.68 0.59 -3.18
N SER A 123 -16.46 0.08 -2.97
CA SER A 123 -16.13 -0.52 -1.69
C SER A 123 -16.12 0.57 -0.62
N ASP A 124 -17.03 0.44 0.36
CA ASP A 124 -16.93 1.13 1.66
C ASP A 124 -15.67 0.63 2.38
N MET A 125 -14.53 1.01 1.84
CA MET A 125 -13.28 0.89 2.59
C MET A 125 -13.49 1.69 3.86
N PRO A 126 -13.30 1.10 5.06
CA PRO A 126 -13.56 1.80 6.30
C PRO A 126 -12.90 3.18 6.23
N SER A 127 -13.63 4.21 6.60
CA SER A 127 -13.17 5.62 6.62
C SER A 127 -11.87 5.82 7.43
N THR A 128 -11.41 4.80 8.14
CA THR A 128 -10.10 4.67 8.75
C THR A 128 -8.93 4.78 7.76
N TRP A 129 -9.13 4.52 6.46
CA TRP A 129 -8.11 4.79 5.43
C TRP A 129 -7.89 6.29 5.22
N ASN A 130 -8.94 7.10 5.40
CA ASN A 130 -8.83 8.55 5.33
C ASN A 130 -8.26 9.17 6.61
N GLY A 131 -8.21 8.44 7.71
CA GLY A 131 -7.70 8.91 9.01
C GLY A 131 -6.18 8.79 9.17
N LEU A 132 -5.47 8.13 8.25
CA LEU A 132 -4.01 8.02 8.26
C LEU A 132 -3.32 9.10 7.40
N ARG A 133 -4.06 10.12 6.99
CA ARG A 133 -3.47 11.35 6.44
C ARG A 133 -3.16 12.33 7.57
N HIS A 134 -2.20 11.99 8.39
CA HIS A 134 -1.57 12.97 9.30
C HIS A 134 -0.06 12.74 9.32
#